data_ade346e23a8e0a1e96052813e7dfeae4
#
_entry.id   ade346e23a8e0a1e96052813e7dfeae4
#
_cell.length_a   1.000
_cell.length_b   1.000
_cell.length_c   1.000
_cell.angle_alpha   90.00
_cell.angle_beta   90.00
_cell.angle_gamma   90.00
#
_symmetry.space_group_name_H-M   'P 1'
#
loop_
_entity.id
_entity.type
_entity.pdbx_description
1 polymer ?
#
loop_
_entity_poly.entity_id
_entity_poly.type
_entity_poly.pdbx_seq_one_letter_code
_entity_poly.pdbx_strand_id
1 'polypeptide(L)' 'QTPSGLTRLADGRFVVADFGAKQLRIFDAGGRALRSIGRRGRGPGEFVAPSALDVLGAEEIVVLDVGTQRVSVVDVQGG' A
#
# COMPACT_ATOMS: atom_id res chain seq x y z
N GLN A 1 -5.26 -17.51 1.77
CA GLN A 1 -5.68 -16.28 2.43
C GLN A 1 -6.10 -15.22 1.43
N THR A 2 -7.18 -14.53 1.70
CA THR A 2 -7.69 -13.49 0.83
C THR A 2 -6.89 -12.21 1.00
N PRO A 3 -6.42 -11.57 -0.08
CA PRO A 3 -5.78 -10.27 0.02
C PRO A 3 -6.73 -9.25 0.66
N SER A 4 -6.16 -8.35 1.44
CA SER A 4 -6.92 -7.32 2.14
C SER A 4 -6.18 -6.00 2.06
N GLY A 5 -6.75 -4.94 2.66
CA GLY A 5 -6.12 -3.64 2.73
C GLY A 5 -5.01 -3.54 3.78
N LEU A 6 -4.52 -4.67 4.26
CA LEU A 6 -3.44 -4.73 5.23
C LEU A 6 -2.50 -5.85 4.85
N THR A 7 -1.20 -5.57 4.81
CA THR A 7 -0.20 -6.62 4.62
C THR A 7 1.02 -6.35 5.50
N ARG A 8 1.77 -7.41 5.78
CA ARG A 8 2.95 -7.33 6.64
C ARG A 8 4.19 -7.76 5.86
N LEU A 9 5.25 -6.96 5.96
CA LEU A 9 6.54 -7.30 5.37
C LEU A 9 7.28 -8.29 6.28
N ALA A 10 8.30 -8.93 5.71
CA ALA A 10 9.05 -9.98 6.43
C ALA A 10 9.73 -9.47 7.71
N ASP A 11 10.11 -8.19 7.74
CA ASP A 11 10.78 -7.61 8.91
C ASP A 11 9.80 -7.07 9.97
N GLY A 12 8.50 -7.23 9.75
CA GLY A 12 7.49 -6.83 10.73
C GLY A 12 6.84 -5.48 10.44
N ARG A 13 7.37 -4.69 9.52
CA ARG A 13 6.66 -3.48 9.08
C ARG A 13 5.34 -3.89 8.44
N PHE A 14 4.36 -3.03 8.51
CA PHE A 14 3.10 -3.34 7.83
C PHE A 14 2.56 -2.13 7.08
N VAL A 15 1.71 -2.42 6.12
CA VAL A 15 1.17 -1.42 5.21
C VAL A 15 -0.34 -1.50 5.23
N VAL A 16 -0.98 -0.35 5.34
CA VAL A 16 -2.44 -0.24 5.37
C VAL A 16 -2.88 0.62 4.20
N ALA A 17 -3.86 0.15 3.44
CA ALA A 17 -4.50 0.96 2.42
C ALA A 17 -5.51 1.88 3.10
N ASP A 18 -5.23 3.18 3.10
CA ASP A 18 -6.13 4.18 3.65
C ASP A 18 -7.09 4.61 2.55
N PHE A 19 -8.26 4.02 2.55
CA PHE A 19 -9.25 4.24 1.51
C PHE A 19 -9.75 5.70 1.51
N GLY A 20 -9.90 6.29 2.69
CA GLY A 20 -10.37 7.66 2.80
C GLY A 20 -9.38 8.68 2.25
N ALA A 21 -8.09 8.51 2.56
CA ALA A 21 -7.04 9.41 2.12
C ALA A 21 -6.48 9.06 0.75
N LYS A 22 -6.83 7.89 0.21
CA LYS A 22 -6.28 7.37 -1.06
C LYS A 22 -4.77 7.23 -0.99
N GLN A 23 -4.29 6.69 0.11
CA GLN A 23 -2.85 6.52 0.38
C GLN A 23 -2.58 5.14 0.92
N LEU A 24 -1.30 4.77 0.87
CA LEU A 24 -0.79 3.64 1.62
C LEU A 24 -0.05 4.20 2.83
N ARG A 25 -0.30 3.63 4.01
CA ARG A 25 0.38 4.06 5.23
C ARG A 25 1.30 2.95 5.70
N ILE A 26 2.55 3.29 5.93
CA ILE A 26 3.58 2.34 6.32
C ILE A 26 3.89 2.55 7.81
N PHE A 27 3.88 1.43 8.56
CA PHE A 27 4.13 1.43 10.00
C PHE A 27 5.27 0.48 10.32
N ASP A 28 6.03 0.79 11.39
CA ASP A 28 7.01 -0.17 11.88
C ASP A 28 6.32 -1.29 12.66
N ALA A 29 7.11 -2.27 13.10
CA ALA A 29 6.57 -3.45 13.79
C ALA A 29 5.87 -3.10 15.09
N GLY A 30 6.21 -1.97 15.71
CA GLY A 30 5.59 -1.51 16.94
C GLY A 30 4.36 -0.65 16.73
N GLY A 31 3.98 -0.39 15.47
CA GLY A 31 2.79 0.40 15.15
C GLY A 31 3.04 1.88 14.98
N ARG A 32 4.30 2.32 14.95
CA ARG A 32 4.62 3.72 14.72
C ARG A 32 4.51 4.02 13.23
N ALA A 33 3.84 5.10 12.87
CA ALA A 33 3.75 5.54 11.48
C ALA A 33 5.11 6.01 10.97
N LEU A 34 5.54 5.47 9.85
CA LEU A 34 6.82 5.82 9.23
C LEU A 34 6.62 6.81 8.09
N ARG A 35 5.68 6.54 7.19
CA ARG A 35 5.40 7.41 6.06
C ARG A 35 4.08 7.06 5.41
N SER A 36 3.62 7.94 4.53
CA SER A 36 2.49 7.68 3.65
C SER A 36 2.96 7.77 2.21
N ILE A 37 2.38 6.97 1.33
CA ILE A 37 2.74 6.91 -0.08
C ILE A 37 1.47 7.08 -0.90
N GLY A 38 1.55 7.88 -1.96
CA GLY A 38 0.46 8.06 -2.89
C GLY A 38 -0.49 9.18 -2.52
N ARG A 39 -1.43 9.42 -3.40
CA ARG A 39 -2.44 10.45 -3.24
C ARG A 39 -3.59 10.15 -4.19
N ARG A 40 -4.71 10.85 -4.04
CA ARG A 40 -5.86 10.68 -4.91
C ARG A 40 -5.49 11.04 -6.35
N GLY A 41 -5.86 10.19 -7.30
CA GLY A 41 -5.69 10.45 -8.71
C GLY A 41 -5.62 9.19 -9.52
N ARG A 42 -5.37 9.34 -10.83
CA ARG A 42 -5.29 8.23 -11.78
C ARG A 42 -3.93 8.11 -12.44
N GLY A 43 -2.98 8.94 -12.03
CA GLY A 43 -1.61 8.90 -12.56
C GLY A 43 -0.76 7.86 -11.84
N PRO A 44 0.52 7.70 -12.27
CA PRO A 44 1.44 6.81 -11.60
C PRO A 44 1.62 7.22 -10.12
N GLY A 45 1.55 6.25 -9.23
CA GLY A 45 1.68 6.53 -7.80
C GLY A 45 0.47 7.17 -7.17
N GLU A 46 -0.66 7.26 -7.88
CA GLU A 46 -1.90 7.80 -7.37
C GLU A 46 -2.96 6.72 -7.30
N PHE A 47 -3.95 6.90 -6.42
CA PHE A 47 -4.98 5.90 -6.16
C PHE A 47 -6.37 6.51 -6.15
N VAL A 48 -7.34 5.72 -6.58
CA VAL A 48 -8.76 6.06 -6.46
C VAL A 48 -9.42 5.19 -5.40
N ALA A 49 -9.14 3.90 -5.42
CA ALA A 49 -9.73 2.96 -4.46
C ALA A 49 -8.74 1.82 -4.19
N PRO A 50 -7.63 2.11 -3.46
CA PRO A 50 -6.67 1.06 -3.13
C PRO A 50 -7.35 0.08 -2.18
N SER A 51 -7.53 -1.17 -2.62
CA SER A 51 -8.44 -2.09 -1.98
C SER A 51 -7.77 -3.32 -1.41
N ALA A 52 -6.71 -3.81 -2.05
CA ALA A 52 -6.03 -5.02 -1.60
C ALA A 52 -4.53 -4.87 -1.78
N LEU A 53 -3.79 -5.40 -0.83
CA LEU A 53 -2.34 -5.35 -0.80
C LEU A 53 -1.79 -6.76 -0.64
N ASP A 54 -0.61 -7.00 -1.21
CA ASP A 54 0.12 -8.23 -0.96
C ASP A 54 1.61 -7.95 -1.06
N VAL A 55 2.41 -8.77 -0.41
CA VAL A 55 3.86 -8.64 -0.41
C VAL A 55 4.40 -9.20 -1.72
N LEU A 56 5.32 -8.44 -2.35
CA LEU A 56 6.01 -8.91 -3.54
C LEU A 56 7.48 -9.19 -3.23
N GLY A 57 8.12 -8.35 -2.44
CA GLY A 57 9.52 -8.50 -2.07
C GLY A 57 9.78 -7.82 -0.74
N ALA A 58 11.07 -7.73 -0.33
CA ALA A 58 11.44 -7.18 0.97
C ALA A 58 10.97 -5.73 1.14
N GLU A 59 10.97 -4.96 0.06
CA GLU A 59 10.61 -3.55 0.08
C GLU A 59 9.49 -3.23 -0.92
N GLU A 60 8.85 -4.24 -1.49
CA GLU A 60 7.85 -4.02 -2.53
C GLU A 60 6.55 -4.71 -2.20
N ILE A 61 5.46 -4.03 -2.52
CA ILE A 61 4.11 -4.59 -2.39
C ILE A 61 3.35 -4.40 -3.69
N VAL A 62 2.36 -5.25 -3.88
CA VAL A 62 1.42 -5.15 -4.98
C VAL A 62 0.15 -4.51 -4.44
N VAL A 63 -0.36 -3.51 -5.16
CA VAL A 63 -1.59 -2.81 -4.78
C VAL A 63 -2.61 -3.01 -5.87
N LEU A 64 -3.78 -3.51 -5.49
CA LEU A 64 -4.93 -3.56 -6.38
C LEU A 64 -5.79 -2.33 -6.15
N ASP A 65 -5.94 -1.51 -7.18
CA ASP A 65 -6.80 -0.33 -7.15
C ASP A 65 -8.04 -0.62 -8.00
N VAL A 66 -9.15 -0.92 -7.33
CA VAL A 66 -10.38 -1.27 -8.05
C VAL A 66 -11.03 -0.06 -8.72
N GLY A 67 -10.71 1.16 -8.27
CA GLY A 67 -11.24 2.37 -8.88
C GLY A 67 -10.63 2.66 -10.25
N THR A 68 -9.35 2.30 -10.45
CA THR A 68 -8.67 2.46 -11.73
C THR A 68 -8.55 1.14 -12.47
N GLN A 69 -8.92 0.03 -11.83
CA GLN A 69 -8.73 -1.32 -12.36
C GLN A 69 -7.26 -1.57 -12.70
N ARG A 70 -6.38 -1.13 -11.81
CA ARG A 70 -4.94 -1.20 -12.03
C ARG A 70 -4.26 -1.95 -10.90
N VAL A 71 -3.26 -2.74 -11.26
CA VAL A 71 -2.35 -3.37 -10.30
C VAL A 71 -1.03 -2.62 -10.39
N SER A 72 -0.55 -2.16 -9.24
CA SER A 72 0.70 -1.39 -9.18
C SER A 72 1.68 -2.06 -8.24
N VAL A 73 2.97 -1.95 -8.57
CA VAL A 73 4.04 -2.36 -7.67
C VAL A 73 4.59 -1.09 -7.03
N VAL A 74 4.67 -1.09 -5.70
CA VAL A 74 5.06 0.09 -4.94
C VAL A 74 6.24 -0.27 -4.05
N ASP A 75 7.27 0.59 -4.06
CA ASP A 75 8.39 0.49 -3.14
C ASP A 75 8.00 1.21 -1.84
N VAL A 76 8.05 0.50 -0.71
CA VAL A 76 7.61 1.06 0.57
C VAL A 76 8.58 2.10 1.13
N GLN A 77 9.75 2.25 0.54
CA GLN A 77 10.71 3.27 0.96
C GLN A 77 10.36 4.66 0.43
N GLY A 78 9.61 4.75 -0.64
CA GLY A 78 9.26 6.06 -1.17
C GLY A 78 8.44 6.03 -2.43
N GLY A 79 7.82 4.94 -2.71
CA GLY A 79 6.96 4.85 -3.87
C GLY A 79 7.59 4.17 -5.03
#